data_113ea6017b333246604d77d187905e35
#
_entry.id   113ea6017b333246604d77d187905e35
#
_cell.length_a   1.000
_cell.length_b   1.000
_cell.length_c   1.000
_cell.angle_alpha   90.00
_cell.angle_beta   90.00
_cell.angle_gamma   90.00
#
_symmetry.space_group_name_H-M   'P 1'
#
loop_
_entity.id
_entity.type
_entity.pdbx_description
1 polymer ?
#
loop_
_entity_poly.entity_id
_entity_poly.type
_entity_poly.pdbx_seq_one_letter_code
_entity_poly.pdbx_strand_id
1 'polypeptide(L)'
;MTPSSDSSASPVSSDASSKTARDHLWMHFTRMSSYENAPVPTIVRGEGTYIYDDHGKRYIDGLSGLFVVNAGHGRHELAETAYKQAQELAFFPIWSYAHPKAIELAERLAQYAPGDLNKVFFTTGGGEAVETAWKLAKQYHKLNGNHTKYKVISRAVAYHGTPQGALSITGLPALKAPFEPLVPGARKVPNTNIYRAPIHGDDPVAFGRWAADQIEQQILFEGPDTVAAVFLEPVQNAGGCFPPPPGYFQRVREICDQYDVLLVSDEVICAFGRLGTMFACDKFDFVPDMITCAKGMTSGYSPIGACIVSDRVAEPFYKGSNTFLHGYTFGGHPVSAAVGLANLDIFEREGLNQHVLDNEARFFETLSRLNDLPIVGDVRGNGYFYGIELVKDKATKETFTDEETERVLYGFLSKELYASGLYCRADDRGDPVVQLAPPLTADAALFDDIEAILRGVLTEAWKKL
;
A
#
# COMPACT_ATOMS: atom_id res chain seq x y z
N MET A 1 -40.50 -17.09 20.18
CA MET A 1 -39.45 -17.09 21.21
C MET A 1 -38.44 -16.06 20.78
N THR A 2 -38.46 -14.89 21.38
CA THR A 2 -37.49 -13.81 21.18
C THR A 2 -36.18 -14.20 21.86
N PRO A 3 -35.00 -14.11 21.18
CA PRO A 3 -33.74 -14.32 21.86
C PRO A 3 -33.48 -13.14 22.79
N SER A 4 -33.24 -13.41 24.04
CA SER A 4 -32.81 -12.45 25.04
C SER A 4 -31.42 -11.93 24.67
N SER A 5 -31.33 -10.62 24.44
CA SER A 5 -30.09 -9.86 24.36
C SER A 5 -29.49 -9.71 25.74
N ASP A 6 -28.71 -10.67 26.20
CA ASP A 6 -27.87 -10.50 27.38
C ASP A 6 -26.53 -11.22 27.13
N SER A 7 -25.62 -10.55 26.42
CA SER A 7 -24.19 -10.81 26.47
C SER A 7 -23.45 -9.54 26.93
N SER A 8 -23.74 -9.14 28.18
CA SER A 8 -22.87 -8.23 28.92
C SER A 8 -21.62 -9.00 29.35
N ALA A 9 -20.73 -9.28 28.40
CA ALA A 9 -19.35 -9.54 28.79
C ALA A 9 -18.86 -8.22 29.41
N SER A 10 -18.60 -8.23 30.71
CA SER A 10 -17.97 -7.11 31.41
C SER A 10 -16.70 -6.74 30.65
N PRO A 11 -16.46 -5.43 30.39
CA PRO A 11 -15.23 -5.02 29.72
C PRO A 11 -14.06 -5.54 30.56
N VAL A 12 -13.22 -6.37 29.95
CA VAL A 12 -11.94 -6.80 30.57
C VAL A 12 -11.20 -5.51 30.87
N SER A 13 -10.69 -5.34 32.12
CA SER A 13 -9.97 -4.12 32.48
C SER A 13 -8.81 -3.90 31.51
N SER A 14 -8.53 -2.66 31.10
CA SER A 14 -7.47 -2.29 30.14
C SER A 14 -6.12 -2.90 30.53
N ASP A 15 -5.82 -2.96 31.84
CA ASP A 15 -4.59 -3.57 32.37
C ASP A 15 -4.53 -5.07 32.14
N ALA A 16 -5.67 -5.79 32.29
CA ALA A 16 -5.75 -7.23 32.03
C ALA A 16 -5.60 -7.54 30.54
N SER A 17 -6.24 -6.77 29.65
CA SER A 17 -6.10 -6.88 28.19
C SER A 17 -4.66 -6.62 27.75
N SER A 18 -4.04 -5.58 28.26
CA SER A 18 -2.65 -5.22 27.98
C SER A 18 -1.67 -6.30 28.43
N LYS A 19 -1.89 -6.89 29.64
CA LYS A 19 -1.09 -8.02 30.11
C LYS A 19 -1.25 -9.24 29.18
N THR A 20 -2.47 -9.61 28.84
CA THR A 20 -2.76 -10.74 27.95
C THR A 20 -2.14 -10.55 26.56
N ALA A 21 -2.17 -9.32 26.03
CA ALA A 21 -1.53 -9.01 24.77
C ALA A 21 -0.01 -9.20 24.83
N ARG A 22 0.65 -8.75 25.90
CA ARG A 22 2.10 -8.99 26.07
C ARG A 22 2.44 -10.47 26.19
N ASP A 23 1.60 -11.25 26.87
CA ASP A 23 1.88 -12.65 27.16
C ASP A 23 1.63 -13.56 25.95
N HIS A 24 0.70 -13.21 25.02
CA HIS A 24 0.19 -14.13 24.00
C HIS A 24 0.16 -13.57 22.57
N LEU A 25 0.16 -12.25 22.37
CA LEU A 25 0.07 -11.64 21.04
C LEU A 25 1.44 -11.18 20.54
N TRP A 26 1.93 -11.79 19.47
CA TRP A 26 3.11 -11.29 18.78
C TRP A 26 2.72 -10.23 17.76
N MET A 27 2.89 -8.96 18.09
CA MET A 27 2.55 -7.85 17.20
C MET A 27 3.54 -7.72 16.04
N HIS A 28 3.01 -7.51 14.85
CA HIS A 28 3.79 -7.44 13.62
C HIS A 28 4.64 -6.15 13.57
N PHE A 29 5.89 -6.24 13.11
CA PHE A 29 6.84 -5.12 12.99
C PHE A 29 7.04 -4.33 14.30
N THR A 30 6.87 -4.97 15.44
CA THR A 30 6.84 -4.30 16.74
C THR A 30 8.04 -4.73 17.60
N ARG A 31 8.74 -3.76 18.19
CA ARG A 31 9.71 -4.00 19.26
C ARG A 31 8.95 -4.33 20.53
N MET A 32 8.70 -5.62 20.83
CA MET A 32 7.86 -6.07 21.93
C MET A 32 8.36 -5.59 23.30
N SER A 33 9.68 -5.42 23.48
CA SER A 33 10.27 -4.85 24.72
C SER A 33 9.81 -3.42 25.04
N SER A 34 9.30 -2.68 24.05
CA SER A 34 8.72 -1.34 24.29
C SER A 34 7.51 -1.36 25.22
N TYR A 35 6.89 -2.53 25.41
CA TYR A 35 5.70 -2.72 26.23
C TYR A 35 5.95 -3.46 27.54
N GLU A 36 7.21 -3.74 27.91
CA GLU A 36 7.51 -4.38 29.21
C GLU A 36 6.91 -3.60 30.38
N ASN A 37 7.03 -2.27 30.35
CA ASN A 37 6.57 -1.38 31.40
C ASN A 37 5.55 -0.34 30.91
N ALA A 38 4.92 -0.57 29.76
CA ALA A 38 3.93 0.32 29.16
C ALA A 38 2.69 -0.46 28.72
N PRO A 39 1.50 0.15 28.73
CA PRO A 39 0.30 -0.50 28.20
C PRO A 39 0.42 -0.69 26.68
N VAL A 40 -0.17 -1.80 26.20
CA VAL A 40 -0.36 -2.03 24.75
C VAL A 40 -1.58 -1.23 24.30
N PRO A 41 -1.43 -0.26 23.36
CA PRO A 41 -2.58 0.49 22.85
C PRO A 41 -3.60 -0.45 22.21
N THR A 42 -4.84 -0.40 22.67
CA THR A 42 -5.89 -1.33 22.25
C THR A 42 -7.01 -0.55 21.58
N ILE A 43 -7.18 -0.72 20.25
CA ILE A 43 -8.26 -0.10 19.48
C ILE A 43 -9.46 -1.04 19.48
N VAL A 44 -10.62 -0.53 19.87
CA VAL A 44 -11.84 -1.34 20.08
C VAL A 44 -12.99 -0.96 19.15
N ARG A 45 -12.94 0.21 18.53
CA ARG A 45 -14.02 0.68 17.64
C ARG A 45 -13.49 1.64 16.57
N GLY A 46 -14.15 1.67 15.42
CA GLY A 46 -13.95 2.67 14.37
C GLY A 46 -15.27 3.22 13.86
N GLU A 47 -15.29 4.51 13.47
CA GLU A 47 -16.47 5.20 12.94
C GLU A 47 -16.04 6.32 11.98
N GLY A 48 -16.44 6.26 10.72
CA GLY A 48 -16.04 7.21 9.69
C GLY A 48 -14.52 7.30 9.57
N THR A 49 -13.96 8.46 9.87
CA THR A 49 -12.51 8.75 9.83
C THR A 49 -11.83 8.61 11.20
N TYR A 50 -12.51 8.05 12.20
CA TYR A 50 -12.03 7.98 13.58
C TYR A 50 -11.93 6.54 14.08
N ILE A 51 -10.94 6.32 14.98
CA ILE A 51 -10.80 5.11 15.78
C ILE A 51 -10.84 5.46 17.26
N TYR A 52 -11.16 4.46 18.10
CA TYR A 52 -11.33 4.65 19.54
C TYR A 52 -10.62 3.53 20.29
N ASP A 53 -9.89 3.91 21.36
CA ASP A 53 -9.23 2.95 22.23
C ASP A 53 -10.20 2.40 23.32
N ASP A 54 -9.69 1.49 24.14
CA ASP A 54 -10.41 0.85 25.25
C ASP A 54 -10.66 1.79 26.46
N HIS A 55 -10.11 3.01 26.43
CA HIS A 55 -10.43 4.10 27.36
C HIS A 55 -11.48 5.06 26.79
N GLY A 56 -11.94 4.85 25.56
CA GLY A 56 -12.91 5.72 24.88
C GLY A 56 -12.31 6.96 24.25
N LYS A 57 -10.98 7.09 24.24
CA LYS A 57 -10.31 8.21 23.57
C LYS A 57 -10.44 8.05 22.06
N ARG A 58 -10.80 9.15 21.40
CA ARG A 58 -10.95 9.25 19.94
C ARG A 58 -9.64 9.69 19.29
N TYR A 59 -9.31 9.09 18.16
CA TYR A 59 -8.18 9.46 17.32
C TYR A 59 -8.65 9.65 15.88
N ILE A 60 -8.10 10.64 15.19
CA ILE A 60 -8.18 10.72 13.73
C ILE A 60 -7.37 9.53 13.16
N ASP A 61 -8.00 8.72 12.31
CA ASP A 61 -7.30 7.68 11.55
C ASP A 61 -6.64 8.31 10.31
N GLY A 62 -5.50 8.94 10.51
CA GLY A 62 -4.72 9.57 9.44
C GLY A 62 -4.01 8.59 8.51
N LEU A 63 -4.21 7.26 8.69
CA LEU A 63 -3.55 6.22 7.90
C LEU A 63 -4.51 5.16 7.34
N SER A 64 -5.84 5.32 7.51
CA SER A 64 -6.83 4.28 7.17
C SER A 64 -6.45 2.91 7.74
N GLY A 65 -6.14 2.84 9.04
CA GLY A 65 -5.53 1.70 9.68
C GLY A 65 -4.11 1.45 9.14
N LEU A 66 -3.98 0.83 7.99
CA LEU A 66 -2.70 0.62 7.29
C LEU A 66 -2.89 0.79 5.78
N PHE A 67 -3.33 1.97 5.34
CA PHE A 67 -3.68 2.26 3.93
C PHE A 67 -4.82 1.39 3.40
N VAL A 68 -5.79 1.02 4.24
CA VAL A 68 -6.77 -0.04 3.95
C VAL A 68 -8.20 0.46 3.97
N VAL A 69 -8.59 1.20 5.02
CA VAL A 69 -10.00 1.55 5.31
C VAL A 69 -10.46 2.73 4.45
N ASN A 70 -10.46 2.53 3.13
CA ASN A 70 -10.73 3.59 2.16
C ASN A 70 -12.16 4.15 2.29
N ALA A 71 -13.18 3.30 2.42
CA ALA A 71 -14.57 3.72 2.57
C ALA A 71 -14.92 4.25 3.97
N GLY A 72 -13.98 4.22 4.93
CA GLY A 72 -14.21 4.59 6.32
C GLY A 72 -14.67 3.44 7.21
N HIS A 73 -14.59 3.66 8.51
CA HIS A 73 -14.98 2.70 9.54
C HIS A 73 -16.51 2.68 9.77
N GLY A 74 -17.02 1.59 10.37
CA GLY A 74 -18.41 1.50 10.82
C GLY A 74 -19.44 1.28 9.69
N ARG A 75 -19.02 0.77 8.53
CA ARG A 75 -19.94 0.47 7.40
C ARG A 75 -20.77 -0.79 7.68
N HIS A 76 -21.95 -0.62 8.24
CA HIS A 76 -22.85 -1.72 8.56
C HIS A 76 -23.23 -2.57 7.36
N GLU A 77 -23.40 -1.97 6.18
CA GLU A 77 -23.75 -2.67 4.94
C GLU A 77 -22.69 -3.70 4.52
N LEU A 78 -21.38 -3.44 4.76
CA LEU A 78 -20.32 -4.39 4.49
C LEU A 78 -20.34 -5.57 5.48
N ALA A 79 -20.60 -5.29 6.76
CA ALA A 79 -20.75 -6.33 7.78
C ALA A 79 -21.99 -7.20 7.52
N GLU A 80 -23.11 -6.60 7.12
CA GLU A 80 -24.33 -7.32 6.76
C GLU A 80 -24.14 -8.19 5.52
N THR A 81 -23.43 -7.68 4.51
CA THR A 81 -23.07 -8.45 3.31
C THR A 81 -22.23 -9.69 3.66
N ALA A 82 -21.23 -9.53 4.52
CA ALA A 82 -20.41 -10.64 5.01
C ALA A 82 -21.26 -11.68 5.72
N TYR A 83 -22.16 -11.25 6.61
CA TYR A 83 -23.07 -12.12 7.34
C TYR A 83 -23.99 -12.93 6.41
N LYS A 84 -24.63 -12.26 5.44
CA LYS A 84 -25.53 -12.92 4.47
C LYS A 84 -24.79 -13.95 3.63
N GLN A 85 -23.62 -13.57 3.09
CA GLN A 85 -22.83 -14.48 2.27
C GLN A 85 -22.31 -15.68 3.07
N ALA A 86 -21.92 -15.49 4.34
CA ALA A 86 -21.48 -16.59 5.19
C ALA A 86 -22.60 -17.62 5.47
N GLN A 87 -23.86 -17.18 5.50
CA GLN A 87 -25.02 -18.08 5.62
C GLN A 87 -25.30 -18.85 4.34
N GLU A 88 -25.11 -18.26 3.17
CA GLU A 88 -25.39 -18.87 1.87
C GLU A 88 -24.28 -19.84 1.46
N LEU A 89 -23.04 -19.36 1.42
CA LEU A 89 -21.83 -20.12 1.10
C LEU A 89 -20.65 -19.53 1.86
N ALA A 90 -20.30 -20.12 2.98
CA ALA A 90 -19.20 -19.66 3.82
C ALA A 90 -17.84 -19.83 3.13
N PHE A 91 -17.63 -21.00 2.50
CA PHE A 91 -16.39 -21.28 1.78
C PHE A 91 -16.59 -22.33 0.68
N PHE A 92 -15.98 -22.10 -0.48
CA PHE A 92 -15.66 -23.08 -1.49
C PHE A 92 -14.44 -22.60 -2.29
N PRO A 93 -13.46 -23.45 -2.61
CA PRO A 93 -12.26 -23.04 -3.35
C PRO A 93 -12.59 -22.78 -4.81
N ILE A 94 -11.81 -21.89 -5.44
CA ILE A 94 -11.85 -21.67 -6.89
C ILE A 94 -10.84 -22.58 -7.65
N TRP A 95 -10.53 -23.75 -7.09
CA TRP A 95 -9.65 -24.75 -7.70
C TRP A 95 -10.50 -25.70 -8.57
N SER A 96 -10.43 -25.51 -9.89
CA SER A 96 -11.26 -26.23 -10.90
C SER A 96 -12.77 -26.01 -10.79
N TYR A 97 -13.22 -25.17 -9.89
CA TYR A 97 -14.60 -24.76 -9.69
C TYR A 97 -14.67 -23.24 -9.58
N ALA A 98 -15.88 -22.72 -9.61
CA ALA A 98 -16.11 -21.29 -9.39
C ALA A 98 -17.36 -21.11 -8.51
N HIS A 99 -17.52 -19.92 -7.97
CA HIS A 99 -18.74 -19.49 -7.30
C HIS A 99 -19.15 -18.08 -7.75
N PRO A 100 -20.44 -17.70 -7.68
CA PRO A 100 -20.95 -16.48 -8.28
C PRO A 100 -20.17 -15.23 -7.85
N LYS A 101 -19.86 -15.07 -6.56
CA LYS A 101 -19.22 -13.85 -6.06
C LYS A 101 -17.80 -13.65 -6.56
N ALA A 102 -17.00 -14.72 -6.74
CA ALA A 102 -15.67 -14.58 -7.36
C ALA A 102 -15.78 -14.23 -8.86
N ILE A 103 -16.74 -14.82 -9.58
CA ILE A 103 -16.98 -14.50 -11.00
C ILE A 103 -17.36 -13.03 -11.15
N GLU A 104 -18.35 -12.57 -10.40
CA GLU A 104 -18.86 -11.20 -10.40
C GLU A 104 -17.79 -10.17 -10.02
N LEU A 105 -16.98 -10.45 -8.97
CA LEU A 105 -15.89 -9.57 -8.58
C LEU A 105 -14.79 -9.52 -9.65
N ALA A 106 -14.44 -10.65 -10.26
CA ALA A 106 -13.45 -10.68 -11.33
C ALA A 106 -13.91 -9.85 -12.55
N GLU A 107 -15.18 -9.95 -12.94
CA GLU A 107 -15.76 -9.12 -14.01
C GLU A 107 -15.69 -7.62 -13.66
N ARG A 108 -16.10 -7.23 -12.45
CA ARG A 108 -16.05 -5.82 -12.01
C ARG A 108 -14.63 -5.27 -12.00
N LEU A 109 -13.65 -6.04 -11.51
CA LEU A 109 -12.25 -5.61 -11.50
C LEU A 109 -11.69 -5.45 -12.91
N ALA A 110 -12.03 -6.36 -13.83
CA ALA A 110 -11.63 -6.26 -15.23
C ALA A 110 -12.25 -5.04 -15.94
N GLN A 111 -13.50 -4.67 -15.61
CA GLN A 111 -14.15 -3.48 -16.16
C GLN A 111 -13.48 -2.17 -15.75
N TYR A 112 -12.82 -2.12 -14.58
CA TYR A 112 -12.08 -0.95 -14.12
C TYR A 112 -10.63 -0.92 -14.57
N ALA A 113 -10.06 -2.08 -14.91
CA ALA A 113 -8.65 -2.16 -15.30
C ALA A 113 -8.43 -1.64 -16.73
N PRO A 114 -7.31 -0.93 -17.00
CA PRO A 114 -7.04 -0.37 -18.32
C PRO A 114 -6.65 -1.45 -19.34
N GLY A 115 -6.83 -1.12 -20.62
CA GLY A 115 -6.38 -1.96 -21.74
C GLY A 115 -7.06 -3.33 -21.77
N ASP A 116 -6.26 -4.40 -21.86
CA ASP A 116 -6.70 -5.79 -21.94
C ASP A 116 -6.47 -6.60 -20.65
N LEU A 117 -6.45 -5.94 -19.51
CA LEU A 117 -6.28 -6.55 -18.18
C LEU A 117 -7.56 -7.26 -17.74
N ASN A 118 -7.83 -8.44 -18.28
CA ASN A 118 -9.12 -9.15 -18.20
C ASN A 118 -9.11 -10.41 -17.32
N LYS A 119 -7.96 -10.88 -16.85
CA LYS A 119 -7.89 -12.12 -16.05
C LYS A 119 -7.50 -11.82 -14.62
N VAL A 120 -8.34 -12.23 -13.67
CA VAL A 120 -8.14 -11.95 -12.24
C VAL A 120 -7.76 -13.23 -11.50
N PHE A 121 -6.55 -13.24 -10.94
CA PHE A 121 -6.08 -14.30 -10.06
C PHE A 121 -6.18 -13.81 -8.61
N PHE A 122 -7.13 -14.34 -7.86
CA PHE A 122 -7.35 -13.96 -6.46
C PHE A 122 -6.33 -14.54 -5.50
N THR A 123 -5.98 -13.73 -4.49
CA THR A 123 -5.10 -14.06 -3.35
C THR A 123 -5.76 -13.61 -2.05
N THR A 124 -5.09 -13.75 -0.91
CA THR A 124 -5.61 -13.27 0.37
C THR A 124 -5.06 -11.88 0.75
N GLY A 125 -4.04 -11.38 0.05
CA GLY A 125 -3.44 -10.08 0.31
C GLY A 125 -2.38 -9.68 -0.70
N GLY A 126 -1.85 -8.46 -0.54
CA GLY A 126 -0.95 -7.85 -1.52
C GLY A 126 0.39 -8.57 -1.70
N GLY A 127 1.00 -9.07 -0.62
CA GLY A 127 2.27 -9.80 -0.73
C GLY A 127 2.13 -11.09 -1.56
N GLU A 128 1.01 -11.79 -1.43
CA GLU A 128 0.69 -12.97 -2.24
C GLU A 128 0.37 -12.58 -3.70
N ALA A 129 -0.26 -11.43 -3.93
CA ALA A 129 -0.47 -10.92 -5.29
C ALA A 129 0.86 -10.64 -6.00
N VAL A 130 1.84 -10.05 -5.30
CA VAL A 130 3.20 -9.83 -5.81
C VAL A 130 3.94 -11.15 -6.07
N GLU A 131 3.86 -12.14 -5.16
CA GLU A 131 4.39 -13.50 -5.38
C GLU A 131 3.80 -14.13 -6.65
N THR A 132 2.49 -14.00 -6.81
CA THR A 132 1.75 -14.51 -7.98
C THR A 132 2.26 -13.86 -9.26
N ALA A 133 2.36 -12.54 -9.30
CA ALA A 133 2.81 -11.80 -10.48
C ALA A 133 4.24 -12.18 -10.88
N TRP A 134 5.17 -12.34 -9.92
CA TRP A 134 6.54 -12.78 -10.24
C TRP A 134 6.60 -14.21 -10.77
N LYS A 135 5.88 -15.14 -10.15
CA LYS A 135 5.80 -16.53 -10.63
C LYS A 135 5.16 -16.59 -12.02
N LEU A 136 4.11 -15.80 -12.26
CA LEU A 136 3.44 -15.73 -13.55
C LEU A 136 4.39 -15.20 -14.63
N ALA A 137 5.12 -14.11 -14.36
CA ALA A 137 6.11 -13.56 -15.27
C ALA A 137 7.18 -14.60 -15.67
N LYS A 138 7.72 -15.33 -14.70
CA LYS A 138 8.69 -16.41 -14.97
C LYS A 138 8.12 -17.50 -15.89
N GLN A 139 6.90 -17.94 -15.59
CA GLN A 139 6.29 -19.03 -16.38
C GLN A 139 5.83 -18.55 -17.74
N TYR A 140 5.30 -17.31 -17.87
CA TYR A 140 4.97 -16.68 -19.14
C TYR A 140 6.17 -16.72 -20.10
N HIS A 141 7.31 -16.24 -19.67
CA HIS A 141 8.51 -16.24 -20.51
C HIS A 141 8.95 -17.66 -20.90
N LYS A 142 8.91 -18.62 -19.97
CA LYS A 142 9.22 -20.03 -20.29
C LYS A 142 8.27 -20.63 -21.32
N LEU A 143 6.97 -20.37 -21.23
CA LEU A 143 5.98 -20.85 -22.19
C LEU A 143 6.18 -20.24 -23.60
N ASN A 144 6.78 -19.05 -23.66
CA ASN A 144 7.14 -18.37 -24.90
C ASN A 144 8.58 -18.67 -25.37
N GLY A 145 9.26 -19.67 -24.77
CA GLY A 145 10.61 -20.10 -25.18
C GLY A 145 11.76 -19.31 -24.52
N ASN A 146 11.49 -18.30 -23.71
CA ASN A 146 12.48 -17.45 -23.07
C ASN A 146 12.86 -18.01 -21.68
N HIS A 147 13.54 -19.15 -21.63
CA HIS A 147 13.80 -19.90 -20.40
C HIS A 147 14.73 -19.21 -19.41
N THR A 148 15.51 -18.23 -19.83
CA THR A 148 16.49 -17.49 -19.02
C THR A 148 15.90 -16.24 -18.35
N LYS A 149 14.72 -15.79 -18.73
CA LYS A 149 14.04 -14.62 -18.13
C LYS A 149 13.43 -14.97 -16.77
N TYR A 150 14.07 -14.53 -15.68
CA TYR A 150 13.59 -14.76 -14.31
C TYR A 150 13.85 -13.61 -13.34
N LYS A 151 14.79 -12.70 -13.72
CA LYS A 151 15.15 -11.55 -12.88
C LYS A 151 14.05 -10.51 -12.86
N VAL A 152 13.96 -9.80 -11.75
CA VAL A 152 13.00 -8.72 -11.55
C VAL A 152 13.72 -7.47 -11.06
N ILE A 153 13.34 -6.33 -11.63
CA ILE A 153 13.83 -5.01 -11.25
C ILE A 153 12.74 -4.30 -10.44
N SER A 154 13.13 -3.66 -9.34
CA SER A 154 12.29 -2.76 -8.55
C SER A 154 13.12 -1.58 -8.04
N ARG A 155 12.47 -0.58 -7.43
CA ARG A 155 13.17 0.62 -6.94
C ARG A 155 13.84 0.39 -5.59
N ALA A 156 14.90 1.13 -5.32
CA ALA A 156 15.43 1.29 -3.97
C ALA A 156 14.34 1.90 -3.06
N VAL A 157 14.32 1.49 -1.81
CA VAL A 157 13.34 1.91 -0.78
C VAL A 157 11.90 1.45 -1.07
N ALA A 158 11.60 0.76 -2.18
CA ALA A 158 10.26 0.24 -2.48
C ALA A 158 9.82 -0.84 -1.48
N TYR A 159 8.49 -1.00 -1.28
CA TYR A 159 7.93 -2.04 -0.44
C TYR A 159 6.89 -2.85 -1.20
N HIS A 160 7.14 -4.14 -1.36
CA HIS A 160 6.28 -5.06 -2.12
C HIS A 160 5.70 -6.22 -1.29
N GLY A 161 6.02 -6.27 0.00
CA GLY A 161 5.51 -7.31 0.91
C GLY A 161 6.60 -8.07 1.64
N THR A 162 6.18 -9.04 2.47
CA THR A 162 7.04 -9.84 3.35
C THR A 162 7.17 -11.32 2.98
N PRO A 163 6.31 -11.95 2.14
CA PRO A 163 6.61 -13.26 1.59
C PRO A 163 7.97 -13.26 0.88
N GLN A 164 8.67 -14.40 0.85
CA GLN A 164 10.09 -14.48 0.45
C GLN A 164 10.39 -13.84 -0.92
N GLY A 165 9.57 -14.04 -1.93
CA GLY A 165 9.75 -13.41 -3.24
C GLY A 165 9.46 -11.91 -3.19
N ALA A 166 8.34 -11.51 -2.61
CA ALA A 166 7.98 -10.10 -2.44
C ALA A 166 9.01 -9.34 -1.59
N LEU A 167 9.55 -9.99 -0.53
CA LEU A 167 10.63 -9.43 0.29
C LEU A 167 11.92 -9.27 -0.53
N SER A 168 12.21 -10.19 -1.44
CA SER A 168 13.41 -10.12 -2.30
C SER A 168 13.41 -8.86 -3.16
N ILE A 169 12.23 -8.48 -3.69
CA ILE A 169 12.08 -7.27 -4.50
C ILE A 169 11.72 -6.01 -3.68
N THR A 170 11.45 -6.14 -2.39
CA THR A 170 11.41 -4.99 -1.46
C THR A 170 12.79 -4.33 -1.39
N GLY A 171 12.83 -2.99 -1.46
CA GLY A 171 14.05 -2.17 -1.55
C GLY A 171 14.60 -1.70 -0.21
N LEU A 172 14.20 -2.31 0.91
CA LEU A 172 14.54 -1.92 2.28
C LEU A 172 15.55 -2.92 2.88
N PRO A 173 16.86 -2.61 2.93
CA PRO A 173 17.88 -3.54 3.41
C PRO A 173 17.63 -4.04 4.83
N ALA A 174 17.20 -3.17 5.74
CA ALA A 174 16.94 -3.53 7.14
C ALA A 174 15.85 -4.60 7.32
N LEU A 175 14.84 -4.64 6.42
CA LEU A 175 13.81 -5.69 6.45
C LEU A 175 14.29 -7.02 5.88
N LYS A 176 15.32 -7.00 5.05
CA LYS A 176 15.82 -8.18 4.31
C LYS A 176 16.91 -8.93 5.05
N ALA A 177 17.85 -8.20 5.65
CA ALA A 177 19.05 -8.76 6.27
C ALA A 177 18.77 -9.91 7.26
N PRO A 178 17.73 -9.89 8.11
CA PRO A 178 17.43 -11.00 9.02
C PRO A 178 17.01 -12.30 8.33
N PHE A 179 16.62 -12.25 7.04
CA PHE A 179 16.00 -13.37 6.31
C PHE A 179 16.84 -13.83 5.10
N GLU A 180 18.00 -13.27 4.91
CA GLU A 180 18.88 -13.67 3.80
C GLU A 180 19.49 -15.08 4.04
N PRO A 181 19.68 -15.91 2.98
CA PRO A 181 19.52 -15.59 1.56
C PRO A 181 18.04 -15.62 1.11
N LEU A 182 17.66 -14.63 0.30
CA LEU A 182 16.33 -14.50 -0.29
C LEU A 182 16.25 -15.15 -1.68
N VAL A 183 15.10 -15.00 -2.38
CA VAL A 183 14.91 -15.51 -3.74
C VAL A 183 15.86 -14.80 -4.69
N PRO A 184 16.70 -15.53 -5.45
CA PRO A 184 17.66 -14.91 -6.36
C PRO A 184 16.99 -14.23 -7.54
N GLY A 185 17.66 -13.20 -8.09
CA GLY A 185 17.22 -12.49 -9.29
C GLY A 185 16.56 -11.14 -9.06
N ALA A 186 16.43 -10.68 -7.81
CA ALA A 186 15.96 -9.32 -7.52
C ALA A 186 17.07 -8.28 -7.75
N ARG A 187 16.74 -7.19 -8.46
CA ARG A 187 17.63 -6.07 -8.78
C ARG A 187 16.98 -4.75 -8.39
N LYS A 188 17.81 -3.74 -8.13
CA LYS A 188 17.36 -2.42 -7.69
C LYS A 188 17.88 -1.33 -8.61
N VAL A 189 17.00 -0.35 -8.86
CA VAL A 189 17.33 0.92 -9.50
C VAL A 189 17.04 2.07 -8.52
N PRO A 190 17.55 3.29 -8.76
CA PRO A 190 17.21 4.46 -7.97
C PRO A 190 15.68 4.66 -7.86
N ASN A 191 15.24 5.27 -6.76
CA ASN A 191 13.85 5.68 -6.59
C ASN A 191 13.54 7.02 -7.26
N THR A 192 12.30 7.49 -7.15
CA THR A 192 11.81 8.73 -7.76
C THR A 192 11.68 9.89 -6.76
N ASN A 193 12.49 9.94 -5.69
CA ASN A 193 12.51 11.05 -4.75
C ASN A 193 13.21 12.28 -5.39
N ILE A 194 12.42 13.19 -5.99
CA ILE A 194 12.95 14.39 -6.61
C ILE A 194 13.57 15.37 -5.60
N TYR A 195 13.06 15.40 -4.37
CA TYR A 195 13.63 16.24 -3.31
C TYR A 195 15.11 15.91 -3.06
N ARG A 196 15.49 14.63 -3.17
CA ARG A 196 16.87 14.15 -3.02
C ARG A 196 17.49 13.66 -4.34
N ALA A 197 17.02 14.19 -5.46
CA ALA A 197 17.53 13.81 -6.78
C ALA A 197 19.05 14.03 -6.87
N PRO A 198 19.82 13.04 -7.32
CA PRO A 198 21.28 13.20 -7.47
C PRO A 198 21.64 14.11 -8.64
N ILE A 199 20.72 14.30 -9.58
CA ILE A 199 20.85 15.12 -10.79
C ILE A 199 19.46 15.59 -11.21
N HIS A 200 19.37 16.72 -11.90
CA HIS A 200 18.10 17.28 -12.42
C HIS A 200 17.03 17.56 -11.35
N GLY A 201 17.40 17.85 -10.10
CA GLY A 201 16.45 18.10 -9.03
C GLY A 201 15.56 19.34 -9.22
N ASP A 202 15.94 20.22 -10.12
CA ASP A 202 15.22 21.43 -10.53
C ASP A 202 14.40 21.25 -11.83
N ASP A 203 14.54 20.10 -12.51
CA ASP A 203 13.81 19.74 -13.73
C ASP A 203 13.12 18.37 -13.57
N PRO A 204 11.85 18.35 -13.15
CA PRO A 204 11.11 17.11 -12.93
C PRO A 204 11.00 16.22 -14.18
N VAL A 205 10.96 16.78 -15.38
CA VAL A 205 10.85 16.00 -16.64
C VAL A 205 12.19 15.32 -16.94
N ALA A 206 13.31 16.07 -16.85
CA ALA A 206 14.64 15.50 -17.04
C ALA A 206 14.96 14.46 -15.97
N PHE A 207 14.58 14.69 -14.71
CA PHE A 207 14.72 13.71 -13.64
C PHE A 207 13.89 12.44 -13.88
N GLY A 208 12.63 12.59 -14.32
CA GLY A 208 11.75 11.46 -14.65
C GLY A 208 12.34 10.57 -15.75
N ARG A 209 12.85 11.20 -16.82
CA ARG A 209 13.53 10.49 -17.89
C ARG A 209 14.79 9.75 -17.41
N TRP A 210 15.64 10.46 -16.66
CA TRP A 210 16.85 9.87 -16.10
C TRP A 210 16.52 8.66 -15.21
N ALA A 211 15.53 8.77 -14.32
CA ALA A 211 15.14 7.69 -13.43
C ALA A 211 14.57 6.46 -14.19
N ALA A 212 13.81 6.68 -15.25
CA ALA A 212 13.33 5.61 -16.12
C ALA A 212 14.50 4.96 -16.88
N ASP A 213 15.42 5.74 -17.43
CA ASP A 213 16.60 5.24 -18.16
C ASP A 213 17.53 4.39 -17.26
N GLN A 214 17.50 4.56 -15.91
CA GLN A 214 18.20 3.66 -14.99
C GLN A 214 17.67 2.22 -15.06
N ILE A 215 16.37 2.04 -15.36
CA ILE A 215 15.77 0.72 -15.59
C ILE A 215 16.37 0.10 -16.86
N GLU A 216 16.47 0.86 -17.95
CA GLU A 216 17.08 0.40 -19.19
C GLU A 216 18.53 -0.01 -18.98
N GLN A 217 19.32 0.84 -18.31
CA GLN A 217 20.71 0.52 -17.99
C GLN A 217 20.84 -0.77 -17.18
N GLN A 218 19.96 -0.99 -16.20
CA GLN A 218 19.94 -2.20 -15.41
C GLN A 218 19.56 -3.43 -16.24
N ILE A 219 18.60 -3.32 -17.16
CA ILE A 219 18.24 -4.40 -18.10
C ILE A 219 19.43 -4.77 -18.97
N LEU A 220 20.11 -3.80 -19.54
CA LEU A 220 21.29 -4.01 -20.38
C LEU A 220 22.45 -4.64 -19.59
N PHE A 221 22.70 -4.19 -18.37
CA PHE A 221 23.74 -4.72 -17.49
C PHE A 221 23.49 -6.19 -17.10
N GLU A 222 22.23 -6.54 -16.79
CA GLU A 222 21.84 -7.90 -16.41
C GLU A 222 21.77 -8.86 -17.62
N GLY A 223 21.69 -8.34 -18.82
CA GLY A 223 21.38 -9.04 -20.07
C GLY A 223 19.87 -9.10 -20.30
N PRO A 224 19.35 -8.48 -21.37
CA PRO A 224 17.90 -8.39 -21.65
C PRO A 224 17.19 -9.73 -21.63
N ASP A 225 17.85 -10.79 -22.08
CA ASP A 225 17.30 -12.17 -22.11
C ASP A 225 17.17 -12.81 -20.72
N THR A 226 17.55 -12.10 -19.66
CA THR A 226 17.45 -12.63 -18.29
C THR A 226 16.44 -11.89 -17.41
N VAL A 227 15.96 -10.71 -17.84
CA VAL A 227 15.04 -9.89 -17.08
C VAL A 227 13.60 -10.22 -17.47
N ALA A 228 12.80 -10.66 -16.51
CA ALA A 228 11.41 -11.07 -16.71
C ALA A 228 10.43 -9.91 -16.54
N ALA A 229 10.63 -9.07 -15.53
CA ALA A 229 9.67 -8.03 -15.19
C ALA A 229 10.29 -6.85 -14.43
N VAL A 230 9.59 -5.72 -14.48
CA VAL A 230 9.80 -4.53 -13.64
C VAL A 230 8.58 -4.36 -12.76
N PHE A 231 8.78 -4.22 -11.43
CA PHE A 231 7.72 -3.99 -10.44
C PHE A 231 7.82 -2.58 -9.88
N LEU A 232 6.76 -1.79 -10.03
CA LEU A 232 6.73 -0.39 -9.60
C LEU A 232 5.41 -0.06 -8.89
N GLU A 233 5.51 0.61 -7.76
CA GLU A 233 4.37 1.28 -7.12
C GLU A 233 4.11 2.60 -7.89
N PRO A 234 2.88 2.95 -8.29
CA PRO A 234 2.58 4.23 -8.96
C PRO A 234 3.02 5.44 -8.13
N VAL A 235 2.65 5.49 -6.86
CA VAL A 235 3.27 6.35 -5.84
C VAL A 235 4.00 5.43 -4.88
N GLN A 236 5.32 5.58 -4.78
CA GLN A 236 6.12 4.71 -3.93
C GLN A 236 5.89 5.02 -2.45
N ASN A 237 5.43 4.02 -1.68
CA ASN A 237 5.04 4.20 -0.29
C ASN A 237 6.25 4.44 0.63
N ALA A 238 7.15 3.45 0.72
CA ALA A 238 8.27 3.53 1.64
C ALA A 238 9.22 4.66 1.25
N GLY A 239 9.84 5.29 2.25
CA GLY A 239 10.63 6.50 2.07
C GLY A 239 9.81 7.79 1.94
N GLY A 240 8.48 7.71 1.89
CA GLY A 240 7.60 8.87 2.03
C GLY A 240 6.87 9.32 0.77
N CYS A 241 6.06 8.46 0.20
CA CYS A 241 5.06 8.80 -0.82
C CYS A 241 5.65 9.52 -2.04
N PHE A 242 6.58 8.88 -2.75
CA PHE A 242 7.20 9.47 -3.95
C PHE A 242 6.27 9.40 -5.17
N PRO A 243 5.67 10.52 -5.63
CA PRO A 243 4.94 10.55 -6.89
C PRO A 243 5.88 10.28 -8.07
N PRO A 244 5.38 9.73 -9.18
CA PRO A 244 6.20 9.61 -10.38
C PRO A 244 6.44 11.00 -10.98
N PRO A 245 7.67 11.30 -11.39
CA PRO A 245 7.94 12.52 -12.17
C PRO A 245 7.22 12.46 -13.54
N PRO A 246 6.95 13.62 -14.18
CA PRO A 246 6.29 13.65 -15.49
C PRO A 246 7.02 12.81 -16.54
N GLY A 247 6.30 12.00 -17.30
CA GLY A 247 6.84 11.16 -18.37
C GLY A 247 7.57 9.88 -17.92
N TYR A 248 7.69 9.65 -16.60
CA TYR A 248 8.39 8.48 -16.06
C TYR A 248 7.78 7.16 -16.52
N PHE A 249 6.48 6.94 -16.30
CA PHE A 249 5.84 5.67 -16.64
C PHE A 249 5.72 5.44 -18.13
N GLN A 250 5.53 6.49 -18.94
CA GLN A 250 5.52 6.38 -20.40
C GLN A 250 6.90 5.88 -20.90
N ARG A 251 7.99 6.45 -20.39
CA ARG A 251 9.33 5.98 -20.71
C ARG A 251 9.61 4.55 -20.21
N VAL A 252 9.15 4.20 -19.01
CA VAL A 252 9.26 2.83 -18.50
C VAL A 252 8.52 1.84 -19.39
N ARG A 253 7.32 2.20 -19.88
CA ARG A 253 6.56 1.34 -20.80
C ARG A 253 7.31 1.11 -22.12
N GLU A 254 7.86 2.16 -22.71
CA GLU A 254 8.69 2.07 -23.92
C GLU A 254 9.89 1.11 -23.70
N ILE A 255 10.60 1.24 -22.58
CA ILE A 255 11.74 0.37 -22.23
C ILE A 255 11.27 -1.09 -22.10
N CYS A 256 10.19 -1.33 -21.36
CA CYS A 256 9.66 -2.68 -21.18
C CYS A 256 9.26 -3.33 -22.50
N ASP A 257 8.62 -2.59 -23.39
CA ASP A 257 8.24 -3.06 -24.73
C ASP A 257 9.45 -3.37 -25.61
N GLN A 258 10.47 -2.49 -25.57
CA GLN A 258 11.69 -2.67 -26.36
C GLN A 258 12.44 -3.96 -26.02
N TYR A 259 12.45 -4.37 -24.75
CA TYR A 259 13.23 -5.53 -24.29
C TYR A 259 12.39 -6.76 -23.95
N ASP A 260 11.08 -6.76 -24.30
CA ASP A 260 10.14 -7.83 -23.94
C ASP A 260 10.20 -8.15 -22.44
N VAL A 261 10.13 -7.13 -21.59
CA VAL A 261 10.09 -7.19 -20.14
C VAL A 261 8.69 -6.82 -19.68
N LEU A 262 8.09 -7.60 -18.78
CA LEU A 262 6.74 -7.30 -18.30
C LEU A 262 6.76 -6.12 -17.30
N LEU A 263 5.80 -5.21 -17.41
CA LEU A 263 5.59 -4.14 -16.44
C LEU A 263 4.47 -4.52 -15.47
N VAL A 264 4.79 -4.55 -14.18
CA VAL A 264 3.83 -4.82 -13.10
C VAL A 264 3.61 -3.55 -12.29
N SER A 265 2.38 -3.06 -12.27
CA SER A 265 1.95 -1.98 -11.39
C SER A 265 1.57 -2.56 -10.03
N ASP A 266 2.35 -2.26 -8.99
CA ASP A 266 1.99 -2.62 -7.62
C ASP A 266 1.06 -1.55 -7.04
N GLU A 267 -0.23 -1.81 -7.16
CA GLU A 267 -1.30 -0.92 -6.72
C GLU A 267 -1.93 -1.35 -5.39
N VAL A 268 -1.22 -2.12 -4.60
CA VAL A 268 -1.72 -2.60 -3.30
C VAL A 268 -2.14 -1.44 -2.38
N ILE A 269 -1.51 -0.25 -2.49
CA ILE A 269 -1.92 0.96 -1.79
C ILE A 269 -2.68 1.92 -2.71
N CYS A 270 -2.19 2.11 -3.94
CA CYS A 270 -2.61 3.19 -4.80
C CYS A 270 -4.00 2.99 -5.44
N ALA A 271 -4.46 1.73 -5.58
CA ALA A 271 -5.79 1.41 -6.12
C ALA A 271 -6.94 1.80 -5.19
N PHE A 272 -8.14 1.64 -5.72
CA PHE A 272 -9.40 1.82 -5.02
C PHE A 272 -9.53 3.22 -4.40
N GLY A 273 -9.43 4.24 -5.26
CA GLY A 273 -9.72 5.64 -4.93
C GLY A 273 -8.63 6.39 -4.18
N ARG A 274 -7.56 5.74 -3.71
CA ARG A 274 -6.50 6.40 -2.93
C ARG A 274 -5.93 7.64 -3.63
N LEU A 275 -5.81 7.60 -4.95
CA LEU A 275 -5.33 8.71 -5.78
C LEU A 275 -6.44 9.38 -6.61
N GLY A 276 -7.72 9.07 -6.34
CA GLY A 276 -8.86 9.63 -7.05
C GLY A 276 -9.29 8.84 -8.30
N THR A 277 -8.64 7.73 -8.60
CA THR A 277 -8.99 6.79 -9.68
C THR A 277 -9.16 5.38 -9.12
N MET A 278 -9.80 4.48 -9.86
CA MET A 278 -9.93 3.09 -9.42
C MET A 278 -8.56 2.42 -9.40
N PHE A 279 -7.76 2.60 -10.44
CA PHE A 279 -6.35 2.23 -10.51
C PHE A 279 -5.48 3.46 -10.79
N ALA A 280 -4.33 3.54 -10.16
CA ALA A 280 -3.43 4.69 -10.28
C ALA A 280 -2.73 4.75 -11.65
N CYS A 281 -2.61 3.63 -12.35
CA CYS A 281 -2.10 3.60 -13.72
C CYS A 281 -2.94 4.48 -14.67
N ASP A 282 -4.26 4.62 -14.43
CA ASP A 282 -5.11 5.55 -15.18
C ASP A 282 -4.72 7.01 -14.90
N LYS A 283 -4.44 7.36 -13.64
CA LYS A 283 -4.04 8.73 -13.28
C LYS A 283 -2.70 9.14 -13.89
N PHE A 284 -1.78 8.19 -14.07
CA PHE A 284 -0.45 8.44 -14.61
C PHE A 284 -0.28 8.01 -16.07
N ASP A 285 -1.39 7.70 -16.75
CA ASP A 285 -1.48 7.40 -18.19
C ASP A 285 -0.47 6.35 -18.66
N PHE A 286 -0.56 5.13 -18.08
CA PHE A 286 0.17 3.97 -18.56
C PHE A 286 -0.63 2.69 -18.39
N VAL A 287 -0.36 1.70 -19.25
CA VAL A 287 -0.99 0.38 -19.19
C VAL A 287 0.06 -0.65 -18.82
N PRO A 288 -0.02 -1.27 -17.63
CA PRO A 288 0.88 -2.35 -17.25
C PRO A 288 0.44 -3.69 -17.87
N ASP A 289 1.31 -4.69 -17.80
CA ASP A 289 0.97 -6.07 -18.17
C ASP A 289 0.24 -6.80 -17.05
N MET A 290 0.47 -6.40 -15.80
CA MET A 290 -0.21 -6.91 -14.60
C MET A 290 -0.38 -5.81 -13.57
N ILE A 291 -1.49 -5.89 -12.81
CA ILE A 291 -1.73 -5.06 -11.62
C ILE A 291 -1.79 -5.99 -10.40
N THR A 292 -1.07 -5.67 -9.32
CA THR A 292 -1.27 -6.29 -8.01
C THR A 292 -2.07 -5.37 -7.11
N CYS A 293 -3.15 -5.85 -6.50
CA CYS A 293 -4.02 -5.05 -5.66
C CYS A 293 -4.55 -5.85 -4.44
N ALA A 294 -4.98 -5.11 -3.41
CA ALA A 294 -5.56 -5.66 -2.18
C ALA A 294 -6.22 -4.54 -1.36
N LYS A 295 -6.03 -4.50 -0.04
CA LYS A 295 -6.34 -3.40 0.90
C LYS A 295 -7.69 -2.72 0.65
N GLY A 296 -7.69 -1.60 -0.09
CA GLY A 296 -8.87 -0.82 -0.41
C GLY A 296 -9.96 -1.58 -1.16
N MET A 297 -9.67 -2.75 -1.74
CA MET A 297 -10.65 -3.60 -2.44
C MET A 297 -11.86 -3.94 -1.56
N THR A 298 -11.66 -4.11 -0.27
CA THR A 298 -12.71 -4.39 0.72
C THR A 298 -12.77 -3.35 1.83
N SER A 299 -11.97 -2.29 1.75
CA SER A 299 -11.77 -1.33 2.86
C SER A 299 -11.45 -2.02 4.21
N GLY A 300 -10.80 -3.18 4.17
CA GLY A 300 -10.39 -3.93 5.36
C GLY A 300 -11.46 -4.77 6.05
N TYR A 301 -12.69 -4.76 5.56
CA TYR A 301 -13.79 -5.54 6.15
C TYR A 301 -13.66 -7.06 5.92
N SER A 302 -12.88 -7.46 4.93
CA SER A 302 -12.47 -8.87 4.72
C SER A 302 -11.16 -8.93 3.93
N PRO A 303 -10.24 -9.88 4.25
CA PRO A 303 -8.98 -9.98 3.55
C PRO A 303 -9.16 -10.57 2.14
N ILE A 304 -8.67 -9.86 1.12
CA ILE A 304 -8.57 -10.33 -0.27
C ILE A 304 -7.50 -9.53 -0.99
N GLY A 305 -6.90 -10.13 -2.01
CA GLY A 305 -6.01 -9.51 -2.96
C GLY A 305 -6.20 -10.13 -4.34
N ALA A 306 -5.58 -9.53 -5.35
CA ALA A 306 -5.60 -10.04 -6.71
C ALA A 306 -4.38 -9.64 -7.50
N CYS A 307 -4.03 -10.48 -8.47
CA CYS A 307 -3.19 -10.13 -9.62
C CYS A 307 -4.12 -10.07 -10.84
N ILE A 308 -4.27 -8.89 -11.43
CA ILE A 308 -5.04 -8.68 -12.67
C ILE A 308 -4.06 -8.74 -13.83
N VAL A 309 -4.36 -9.55 -14.84
CA VAL A 309 -3.42 -9.96 -15.86
C VAL A 309 -3.98 -9.63 -17.24
N SER A 310 -3.13 -9.09 -18.11
CA SER A 310 -3.50 -8.82 -19.51
C SER A 310 -3.79 -10.12 -20.29
N ASP A 311 -4.64 -10.02 -21.29
CA ASP A 311 -4.93 -11.15 -22.18
C ASP A 311 -3.66 -11.69 -22.84
N ARG A 312 -2.73 -10.80 -23.22
CA ARG A 312 -1.42 -11.17 -23.77
C ARG A 312 -0.62 -12.09 -22.83
N VAL A 313 -0.56 -11.76 -21.57
CA VAL A 313 0.20 -12.55 -20.56
C VAL A 313 -0.55 -13.83 -20.21
N ALA A 314 -1.86 -13.82 -20.19
CA ALA A 314 -2.69 -14.99 -19.88
C ALA A 314 -2.74 -16.02 -21.01
N GLU A 315 -2.69 -15.58 -22.27
CA GLU A 315 -2.91 -16.41 -23.46
C GLU A 315 -2.11 -17.74 -23.48
N PRO A 316 -0.79 -17.77 -23.18
CA PRO A 316 -0.01 -19.02 -23.21
C PRO A 316 -0.53 -20.09 -22.24
N PHE A 317 -1.17 -19.69 -21.14
CA PHE A 317 -1.71 -20.60 -20.13
C PHE A 317 -3.04 -21.25 -20.55
N TYR A 318 -3.69 -20.72 -21.55
CA TYR A 318 -4.93 -21.25 -22.11
C TYR A 318 -4.68 -22.16 -23.32
N LYS A 319 -3.41 -22.44 -23.66
CA LYS A 319 -3.02 -23.29 -24.79
C LYS A 319 -2.59 -24.69 -24.36
N GLY A 320 -3.14 -25.70 -25.03
CA GLY A 320 -2.77 -27.11 -24.81
C GLY A 320 -3.02 -27.58 -23.39
N SER A 321 -2.00 -28.16 -22.74
CA SER A 321 -2.05 -28.64 -21.37
C SER A 321 -1.35 -27.71 -20.37
N ASN A 322 -1.04 -26.49 -20.77
CA ASN A 322 -0.35 -25.54 -19.91
C ASN A 322 -1.22 -25.18 -18.70
N THR A 323 -0.61 -25.16 -17.54
CA THR A 323 -1.28 -24.85 -16.27
C THR A 323 -0.39 -23.96 -15.42
N PHE A 324 -0.97 -22.91 -14.83
CA PHE A 324 -0.30 -22.15 -13.78
C PHE A 324 -0.45 -22.91 -12.46
N LEU A 325 0.56 -23.74 -12.11
CA LEU A 325 0.56 -24.57 -10.91
C LEU A 325 0.85 -23.71 -9.66
N HIS A 326 -0.10 -22.86 -9.33
CA HIS A 326 -0.06 -21.94 -8.22
C HIS A 326 -1.47 -21.63 -7.72
N GLY A 327 -1.64 -21.43 -6.41
CA GLY A 327 -2.93 -21.12 -5.82
C GLY A 327 -2.83 -20.96 -4.31
N TYR A 328 -3.86 -20.34 -3.75
CA TYR A 328 -4.03 -20.13 -2.31
C TYR A 328 -5.37 -20.69 -1.89
N THR A 329 -5.42 -21.40 -0.78
CA THR A 329 -6.66 -22.04 -0.26
C THR A 329 -7.81 -21.04 -0.16
N PHE A 330 -7.54 -19.83 0.32
CA PHE A 330 -8.55 -18.79 0.55
C PHE A 330 -8.60 -17.72 -0.55
N GLY A 331 -7.87 -17.88 -1.65
CA GLY A 331 -7.98 -16.97 -2.80
C GLY A 331 -9.40 -16.95 -3.34
N GLY A 332 -9.96 -15.75 -3.52
CA GLY A 332 -11.35 -15.58 -3.97
C GLY A 332 -12.41 -16.10 -2.99
N HIS A 333 -12.16 -16.05 -1.68
CA HIS A 333 -13.10 -16.46 -0.63
C HIS A 333 -14.49 -15.85 -0.83
N PRO A 334 -15.60 -16.64 -0.78
CA PRO A 334 -16.94 -16.15 -1.09
C PRO A 334 -17.36 -14.90 -0.31
N VAL A 335 -17.12 -14.91 1.01
CA VAL A 335 -17.45 -13.76 1.87
C VAL A 335 -16.61 -12.53 1.50
N SER A 336 -15.31 -12.72 1.26
CA SER A 336 -14.44 -11.58 0.89
C SER A 336 -14.80 -11.02 -0.48
N ALA A 337 -15.17 -11.86 -1.44
CA ALA A 337 -15.61 -11.42 -2.76
C ALA A 337 -16.93 -10.64 -2.68
N ALA A 338 -17.89 -11.11 -1.89
CA ALA A 338 -19.16 -10.40 -1.66
C ALA A 338 -18.94 -9.03 -1.01
N VAL A 339 -18.07 -8.95 0.00
CA VAL A 339 -17.69 -7.68 0.64
C VAL A 339 -16.98 -6.75 -0.35
N GLY A 340 -16.10 -7.29 -1.21
CA GLY A 340 -15.45 -6.52 -2.27
C GLY A 340 -16.46 -5.88 -3.22
N LEU A 341 -17.44 -6.63 -3.69
CA LEU A 341 -18.52 -6.12 -4.54
C LEU A 341 -19.30 -5.01 -3.86
N ALA A 342 -19.76 -5.22 -2.62
CA ALA A 342 -20.49 -4.20 -1.88
C ALA A 342 -19.64 -2.94 -1.62
N ASN A 343 -18.33 -3.10 -1.41
CA ASN A 343 -17.42 -1.97 -1.25
C ASN A 343 -17.27 -1.18 -2.57
N LEU A 344 -17.21 -1.84 -3.72
CA LEU A 344 -17.21 -1.17 -5.03
C LEU A 344 -18.53 -0.41 -5.27
N ASP A 345 -19.68 -0.97 -4.85
CA ASP A 345 -20.97 -0.28 -4.92
C ASP A 345 -20.99 1.00 -4.04
N ILE A 346 -20.33 1.00 -2.88
CA ILE A 346 -20.15 2.20 -2.05
C ILE A 346 -19.34 3.25 -2.80
N PHE A 347 -18.22 2.85 -3.43
CA PHE A 347 -17.36 3.78 -4.17
C PHE A 347 -18.11 4.49 -5.30
N GLU A 348 -18.92 3.75 -6.04
CA GLU A 348 -19.74 4.32 -7.13
C GLU A 348 -20.87 5.21 -6.59
N ARG A 349 -21.64 4.70 -5.65
CA ARG A 349 -22.81 5.39 -5.09
C ARG A 349 -22.45 6.69 -4.37
N GLU A 350 -21.34 6.69 -3.63
CA GLU A 350 -20.88 7.84 -2.87
C GLU A 350 -19.87 8.70 -3.64
N GLY A 351 -19.46 8.30 -4.83
CA GLY A 351 -18.52 9.05 -5.68
C GLY A 351 -17.16 9.26 -5.01
N LEU A 352 -16.64 8.25 -4.27
CA LEU A 352 -15.44 8.43 -3.45
C LEU A 352 -14.21 8.82 -4.26
N ASN A 353 -14.08 8.30 -5.49
CA ASN A 353 -12.98 8.69 -6.37
C ASN A 353 -13.03 10.18 -6.72
N GLN A 354 -14.21 10.66 -7.10
CA GLN A 354 -14.42 12.07 -7.42
C GLN A 354 -14.22 12.96 -6.19
N HIS A 355 -14.68 12.51 -5.01
CA HIS A 355 -14.46 13.24 -3.76
C HIS A 355 -12.97 13.46 -3.49
N VAL A 356 -12.11 12.46 -3.74
CA VAL A 356 -10.66 12.64 -3.61
C VAL A 356 -10.12 13.64 -4.63
N LEU A 357 -10.54 13.56 -5.90
CA LEU A 357 -10.10 14.51 -6.94
C LEU A 357 -10.51 15.95 -6.61
N ASP A 358 -11.71 16.15 -6.09
CA ASP A 358 -12.24 17.47 -5.73
C ASP A 358 -11.50 18.09 -4.53
N ASN A 359 -10.91 17.26 -3.67
CA ASN A 359 -10.31 17.70 -2.41
C ASN A 359 -8.80 17.54 -2.32
N GLU A 360 -8.14 16.86 -3.28
CA GLU A 360 -6.69 16.60 -3.21
C GLU A 360 -5.85 17.88 -3.19
N ALA A 361 -6.24 18.90 -3.97
CA ALA A 361 -5.56 20.19 -3.98
C ALA A 361 -5.66 20.88 -2.61
N ARG A 362 -6.84 20.86 -1.99
CA ARG A 362 -7.05 21.44 -0.65
C ARG A 362 -6.23 20.71 0.41
N PHE A 363 -6.15 19.36 0.34
CA PHE A 363 -5.35 18.59 1.29
C PHE A 363 -3.87 18.91 1.14
N PHE A 364 -3.36 18.95 -0.09
CA PHE A 364 -1.98 19.35 -0.37
C PHE A 364 -1.65 20.76 0.12
N GLU A 365 -2.51 21.74 -0.17
CA GLU A 365 -2.35 23.12 0.31
C GLU A 365 -2.31 23.20 1.83
N THR A 366 -3.19 22.46 2.51
CA THR A 366 -3.24 22.42 3.98
C THR A 366 -1.96 21.86 4.57
N LEU A 367 -1.46 20.72 4.05
CA LEU A 367 -0.20 20.13 4.50
C LEU A 367 1.02 20.99 4.12
N SER A 368 0.97 21.66 2.99
CA SER A 368 2.05 22.53 2.51
C SER A 368 2.30 23.75 3.41
N ARG A 369 1.33 24.14 4.25
CA ARG A 369 1.52 25.17 5.28
C ARG A 369 2.62 24.79 6.29
N LEU A 370 2.84 23.49 6.50
CA LEU A 370 3.90 22.97 7.37
C LEU A 370 5.31 23.24 6.85
N ASN A 371 5.44 23.63 5.58
CA ASN A 371 6.74 24.03 5.00
C ASN A 371 7.36 25.27 5.66
N ASP A 372 6.62 26.03 6.46
CA ASP A 372 7.18 27.12 7.27
C ASP A 372 7.98 26.62 8.49
N LEU A 373 7.76 25.39 8.93
CA LEU A 373 8.47 24.79 10.06
C LEU A 373 9.90 24.39 9.67
N PRO A 374 10.90 24.69 10.52
CA PRO A 374 12.31 24.41 10.20
C PRO A 374 12.61 22.90 10.03
N ILE A 375 11.87 22.02 10.71
CA ILE A 375 12.05 20.57 10.65
C ILE A 375 11.47 19.95 9.35
N VAL A 376 10.59 20.64 8.63
CA VAL A 376 9.91 20.10 7.44
C VAL A 376 10.74 20.43 6.20
N GLY A 377 11.32 19.42 5.57
CA GLY A 377 12.11 19.55 4.35
C GLY A 377 11.27 19.57 3.09
N ASP A 378 10.28 18.67 3.01
CA ASP A 378 9.42 18.51 1.83
C ASP A 378 8.06 17.96 2.21
N VAL A 379 7.02 18.39 1.49
CA VAL A 379 5.66 17.84 1.54
C VAL A 379 5.30 17.36 0.16
N ARG A 380 5.07 16.07 -0.01
CA ARG A 380 4.79 15.45 -1.30
C ARG A 380 3.74 14.35 -1.23
N GLY A 381 3.12 14.06 -2.35
CA GLY A 381 2.12 13.01 -2.44
C GLY A 381 1.16 13.25 -3.58
N ASN A 382 0.06 12.50 -3.59
CA ASN A 382 -0.98 12.60 -4.59
C ASN A 382 -2.31 12.03 -4.04
N GLY A 383 -3.45 12.56 -4.45
CA GLY A 383 -4.74 12.17 -3.91
C GLY A 383 -4.81 12.33 -2.38
N TYR A 384 -5.09 11.24 -1.67
CA TYR A 384 -5.06 11.19 -0.21
C TYR A 384 -3.89 10.33 0.30
N PHE A 385 -2.70 10.54 -0.26
CA PHE A 385 -1.51 9.78 0.08
C PHE A 385 -0.29 10.70 0.09
N TYR A 386 0.13 11.16 1.29
CA TYR A 386 1.15 12.17 1.48
C TYR A 386 2.26 11.73 2.44
N GLY A 387 3.47 12.25 2.18
CA GLY A 387 4.63 12.17 3.03
C GLY A 387 5.16 13.57 3.38
N ILE A 388 5.53 13.77 4.63
CA ILE A 388 6.18 14.97 5.15
C ILE A 388 7.58 14.55 5.57
N GLU A 389 8.58 14.89 4.75
CA GLU A 389 9.97 14.56 5.02
C GLU A 389 10.58 15.53 6.03
N LEU A 390 11.29 14.99 7.00
CA LEU A 390 11.88 15.74 8.09
C LEU A 390 13.39 15.87 7.91
N VAL A 391 13.93 17.06 8.21
CA VAL A 391 15.34 17.39 8.06
C VAL A 391 15.83 18.21 9.25
N LYS A 392 17.15 18.21 9.48
CA LYS A 392 17.82 19.11 10.44
C LYS A 392 18.12 20.46 9.84
N ASP A 393 18.40 20.50 8.54
CA ASP A 393 18.69 21.71 7.79
C ASP A 393 18.09 21.64 6.40
N LYS A 394 17.27 22.63 6.07
CA LYS A 394 16.56 22.69 4.78
C LYS A 394 17.47 23.01 3.60
N ALA A 395 18.51 23.80 3.83
CA ALA A 395 19.40 24.24 2.75
C ALA A 395 20.30 23.09 2.29
N THR A 396 20.80 22.30 3.24
CA THR A 396 21.65 21.14 2.97
C THR A 396 20.86 19.84 2.82
N LYS A 397 19.58 19.84 3.21
CA LYS A 397 18.71 18.66 3.31
C LYS A 397 19.29 17.60 4.27
N GLU A 398 20.02 18.03 5.29
CA GLU A 398 20.64 17.13 6.26
C GLU A 398 19.57 16.32 7.00
N THR A 399 19.71 15.00 6.98
CA THR A 399 18.79 14.05 7.63
C THR A 399 19.20 13.82 9.11
N PHE A 400 18.40 13.10 9.85
CA PHE A 400 18.69 12.71 11.24
C PHE A 400 19.80 11.66 11.29
N THR A 401 20.61 11.71 12.34
CA THR A 401 21.48 10.59 12.68
C THR A 401 20.65 9.44 13.30
N ASP A 402 21.24 8.26 13.42
CA ASP A 402 20.56 7.11 14.06
C ASP A 402 20.11 7.45 15.51
N GLU A 403 20.94 8.20 16.25
CA GLU A 403 20.63 8.62 17.62
C GLU A 403 19.45 9.62 17.66
N GLU A 404 19.42 10.55 16.72
CA GLU A 404 18.33 11.53 16.58
C GLU A 404 17.04 10.84 16.12
N THR A 405 17.11 9.88 15.19
CA THR A 405 15.99 9.05 14.75
C THR A 405 15.40 8.28 15.94
N GLU A 406 16.22 7.60 16.76
CA GLU A 406 15.72 6.88 17.94
C GLU A 406 15.11 7.86 18.96
N ARG A 407 15.74 9.02 19.21
CA ARG A 407 15.25 10.00 20.19
C ARG A 407 14.02 10.76 19.72
N VAL A 408 14.06 11.31 18.52
CA VAL A 408 13.04 12.25 18.03
C VAL A 408 11.91 11.52 17.30
N LEU A 409 12.23 10.62 16.37
CA LEU A 409 11.21 9.96 15.54
C LEU A 409 10.47 8.89 16.34
N TYR A 410 11.20 7.90 16.89
CA TYR A 410 10.58 6.78 17.61
C TYR A 410 10.29 7.10 19.07
N GLY A 411 11.17 7.84 19.73
CA GLY A 411 11.06 8.20 21.16
C GLY A 411 9.99 9.26 21.42
N PHE A 412 9.79 10.21 20.51
CA PHE A 412 8.89 11.34 20.69
C PHE A 412 7.78 11.41 19.66
N LEU A 413 8.07 11.61 18.36
CA LEU A 413 7.06 11.93 17.34
C LEU A 413 5.95 10.89 17.28
N SER A 414 6.28 9.60 17.15
CA SER A 414 5.27 8.54 17.03
C SER A 414 4.33 8.48 18.23
N LYS A 415 4.88 8.73 19.45
CA LYS A 415 4.10 8.72 20.68
C LYS A 415 3.26 9.98 20.84
N GLU A 416 3.83 11.14 20.53
CA GLU A 416 3.15 12.43 20.74
C GLU A 416 2.05 12.67 19.72
N LEU A 417 2.23 12.26 18.46
CA LEU A 417 1.16 12.27 17.46
C LEU A 417 -0.03 11.44 17.92
N TYR A 418 0.22 10.21 18.39
CA TYR A 418 -0.83 9.36 18.95
C TYR A 418 -1.46 9.98 20.22
N ALA A 419 -0.63 10.50 21.13
CA ALA A 419 -1.13 11.17 22.35
C ALA A 419 -1.97 12.40 22.02
N SER A 420 -1.65 13.13 20.97
CA SER A 420 -2.41 14.29 20.45
C SER A 420 -3.67 13.93 19.67
N GLY A 421 -3.97 12.64 19.51
CA GLY A 421 -5.20 12.18 18.84
C GLY A 421 -5.10 11.97 17.33
N LEU A 422 -3.88 11.84 16.79
CA LEU A 422 -3.64 11.50 15.39
C LEU A 422 -2.92 10.16 15.27
N TYR A 423 -3.57 9.16 14.69
CA TYR A 423 -2.93 7.93 14.27
C TYR A 423 -2.39 8.10 12.85
N CYS A 424 -1.08 8.10 12.72
CA CYS A 424 -0.37 8.15 11.44
C CYS A 424 0.97 7.41 11.57
N ARG A 425 1.73 7.31 10.48
CA ARG A 425 3.04 6.68 10.52
C ARG A 425 4.14 7.74 10.59
N ALA A 426 4.98 7.69 11.63
CA ALA A 426 6.27 8.37 11.68
C ALA A 426 7.35 7.27 11.60
N ASP A 427 8.14 7.24 10.53
CA ASP A 427 8.99 6.11 10.16
C ASP A 427 10.27 6.61 9.47
N ASP A 428 11.33 5.82 9.53
CA ASP A 428 12.58 6.00 8.80
C ASP A 428 12.88 4.75 7.97
N ARG A 429 12.38 4.75 6.73
CA ARG A 429 12.65 3.70 5.75
C ARG A 429 13.47 4.26 4.59
N GLY A 430 14.44 5.08 4.91
CA GLY A 430 15.32 5.80 3.99
C GLY A 430 15.62 7.19 4.48
N ASP A 431 14.61 8.00 4.77
CA ASP A 431 14.69 9.30 5.43
C ASP A 431 13.53 9.42 6.43
N PRO A 432 13.68 10.21 7.52
CA PRO A 432 12.61 10.43 8.48
C PRO A 432 11.39 11.06 7.83
N VAL A 433 10.22 10.43 7.96
CA VAL A 433 9.00 10.89 7.29
C VAL A 433 7.76 10.63 8.15
N VAL A 434 6.81 11.56 8.11
CA VAL A 434 5.44 11.34 8.57
C VAL A 434 4.56 11.05 7.36
N GLN A 435 3.85 9.92 7.38
CA GLN A 435 2.97 9.50 6.29
C GLN A 435 1.50 9.60 6.68
N LEU A 436 0.70 10.09 5.73
CA LEU A 436 -0.75 10.28 5.85
C LEU A 436 -1.47 9.61 4.69
N ALA A 437 -2.53 8.90 5.01
CA ALA A 437 -3.46 8.29 4.06
C ALA A 437 -4.83 8.12 4.74
N PRO A 438 -5.55 9.21 5.07
CA PRO A 438 -6.83 9.11 5.76
C PRO A 438 -7.88 8.37 4.91
N PRO A 439 -9.01 7.90 5.49
CA PRO A 439 -10.14 7.40 4.72
C PRO A 439 -10.59 8.40 3.65
N LEU A 440 -11.08 7.91 2.52
CA LEU A 440 -11.45 8.75 1.37
C LEU A 440 -12.64 9.66 1.65
N THR A 441 -13.34 9.42 2.75
CA THR A 441 -14.44 10.26 3.25
C THR A 441 -13.95 11.49 4.06
N ALA A 442 -12.64 11.66 4.21
CA ALA A 442 -12.05 12.81 4.88
C ALA A 442 -12.38 14.12 4.12
N ASP A 443 -12.63 15.18 4.86
CA ASP A 443 -13.00 16.50 4.34
C ASP A 443 -12.02 17.61 4.77
N ALA A 444 -12.29 18.82 4.32
CA ALA A 444 -11.43 19.97 4.60
C ALA A 444 -11.30 20.28 6.11
N ALA A 445 -12.33 20.05 6.91
CA ALA A 445 -12.25 20.26 8.35
C ALA A 445 -11.29 19.27 9.01
N LEU A 446 -11.33 18.00 8.58
CA LEU A 446 -10.40 16.98 9.06
C LEU A 446 -8.95 17.29 8.65
N PHE A 447 -8.74 17.86 7.45
CA PHE A 447 -7.39 18.25 6.99
C PHE A 447 -6.80 19.36 7.87
N ASP A 448 -7.62 20.36 8.23
CA ASP A 448 -7.20 21.44 9.11
C ASP A 448 -6.89 20.92 10.54
N ASP A 449 -7.65 19.96 11.05
CA ASP A 449 -7.38 19.29 12.34
C ASP A 449 -6.05 18.50 12.29
N ILE A 450 -5.80 17.75 11.22
CA ILE A 450 -4.55 17.01 11.01
C ILE A 450 -3.36 17.97 10.99
N GLU A 451 -3.44 19.07 10.23
CA GLU A 451 -2.39 20.08 10.13
C GLU A 451 -2.10 20.72 11.49
N ALA A 452 -3.14 21.08 12.24
CA ALA A 452 -2.98 21.70 13.55
C ALA A 452 -2.25 20.79 14.54
N ILE A 453 -2.59 19.49 14.57
CA ILE A 453 -1.89 18.48 15.41
C ILE A 453 -0.43 18.33 14.95
N LEU A 454 -0.20 18.17 13.65
CA LEU A 454 1.15 18.01 13.09
C LEU A 454 2.01 19.25 13.39
N ARG A 455 1.49 20.45 13.19
CA ARG A 455 2.19 21.71 13.49
C ARG A 455 2.65 21.77 14.93
N GLY A 456 1.75 21.48 15.88
CA GLY A 456 2.07 21.49 17.30
C GLY A 456 3.19 20.49 17.64
N VAL A 457 3.03 19.24 17.19
CA VAL A 457 3.98 18.16 17.52
C VAL A 457 5.33 18.34 16.81
N LEU A 458 5.33 18.76 15.53
CA LEU A 458 6.58 19.02 14.79
C LEU A 458 7.35 20.22 15.34
N THR A 459 6.65 21.25 15.84
CA THR A 459 7.29 22.39 16.53
C THR A 459 8.02 21.95 17.80
N GLU A 460 7.42 21.04 18.59
CA GLU A 460 8.08 20.49 19.79
C GLU A 460 9.19 19.49 19.43
N ALA A 461 9.04 18.72 18.35
CA ALA A 461 10.08 17.81 17.87
C ALA A 461 11.36 18.57 17.47
N TRP A 462 11.22 19.72 16.80
CA TRP A 462 12.35 20.57 16.44
C TRP A 462 13.21 20.99 17.63
N LYS A 463 12.59 21.26 18.78
CA LYS A 463 13.33 21.64 20.01
C LYS A 463 14.13 20.49 20.63
N LYS A 464 13.94 19.26 20.11
CA LYS A 464 14.59 18.04 20.62
C LYS A 464 15.72 17.54 19.69
N LEU A 465 15.86 18.13 18.51
CA LEU A 465 17.01 17.93 17.63
C LEU A 465 18.24 18.67 18.16
#